data_d9b6c6cccf893f04aee3b989c97e04d7
#
_entry.id   d9b6c6cccf893f04aee3b989c97e04d7
#
_cell.length_a   1.000
_cell.length_b   1.000
_cell.length_c   1.000
_cell.angle_alpha   90.00
_cell.angle_beta   90.00
_cell.angle_gamma   90.00
#
_symmetry.space_group_name_H-M   'P 1'
#
loop_
_entity.id
_entity.type
_entity.pdbx_description
1 polymer ?
#
loop_
_entity_poly.entity_id
_entity_poly.type
_entity_poly.pdbx_seq_one_letter_code
_entity_poly.pdbx_strand_id
1 'polypeptide(L)'
;ENKTFNFKNGFNEIYSLENSKGKTTLLRILLHSMGYQVPATVGFKTFDKIITKLSITNNKKKFIIERCGPNVQLNIGEQQLNYILPLQENELHAMIYGINDALILDNILATFYIDQDKGWTLLNRGKIVGNNRFNIEDFITGLSEKDVSQITLEIEKVEAELKKYRFLLETAEYKKELEHNDTLFETSADKNKKLQKNRTLLIHQKREVEKNIKDVEKISKTNSEIIYWIEKMKISVVDDNGNIITLNRKNILNYDANKEYLDAKRRSLSLELTKINNQINKIEKELADNNTLLDIKSIADEMDQTIQNMNIDYYKINSIVNDLSKKRSDLKKKLDDIFANSNNFLEEIFEDVKKYTSIFGIADRIPNDVKFILTRQLKGFSGKVLNQLTFSFKLAYIKQIKKK
;
A
#
# COMPACT_ATOMS: atom_id res chain seq x y z
N GLU A 1 7.45 -31.89 -2.71
CA GLU A 1 8.03 -32.18 -4.02
C GLU A 1 9.03 -31.05 -4.35
N ASN A 2 10.30 -31.42 -4.65
CA ASN A 2 11.34 -30.47 -5.02
C ASN A 2 11.34 -30.31 -6.55
N LYS A 3 11.28 -29.05 -7.03
CA LYS A 3 11.38 -28.74 -8.47
C LYS A 3 12.46 -27.69 -8.67
N THR A 4 13.35 -27.92 -9.63
CA THR A 4 14.41 -26.99 -10.00
C THR A 4 14.15 -26.46 -11.40
N PHE A 5 14.29 -25.14 -11.55
CA PHE A 5 14.15 -24.43 -12.82
C PHE A 5 15.44 -23.67 -13.10
N ASN A 6 15.98 -23.84 -14.32
CA ASN A 6 17.18 -23.15 -14.77
C ASN A 6 16.82 -22.13 -15.85
N PHE A 7 17.23 -20.88 -15.64
CA PHE A 7 17.09 -19.81 -16.61
C PHE A 7 18.45 -19.50 -17.24
N LYS A 8 18.46 -19.26 -18.54
CA LYS A 8 19.65 -18.88 -19.32
C LYS A 8 19.73 -17.36 -19.47
N ASN A 9 20.92 -16.84 -19.74
CA ASN A 9 21.06 -15.45 -20.15
C ASN A 9 20.31 -15.20 -21.47
N GLY A 10 19.61 -14.08 -21.57
CA GLY A 10 18.82 -13.70 -22.73
C GLY A 10 17.36 -14.16 -22.63
N PHE A 11 16.80 -14.60 -23.73
CA PHE A 11 15.39 -14.96 -23.82
C PHE A 11 15.11 -16.35 -23.23
N ASN A 12 14.10 -16.43 -22.35
CA ASN A 12 13.59 -17.66 -21.76
C ASN A 12 12.08 -17.73 -22.02
N GLU A 13 11.64 -18.80 -22.67
CA GLU A 13 10.23 -19.04 -22.92
C GLU A 13 9.67 -20.08 -21.93
N ILE A 14 8.57 -19.71 -21.26
CA ILE A 14 7.83 -20.62 -20.38
C ILE A 14 6.47 -20.90 -21.04
N TYR A 15 6.31 -22.08 -21.57
CA TYR A 15 5.10 -22.46 -22.28
C TYR A 15 4.44 -23.71 -21.68
N SER A 16 3.18 -23.91 -22.00
CA SER A 16 2.43 -25.15 -21.77
C SER A 16 1.36 -25.31 -22.84
N LEU A 17 1.10 -26.55 -23.20
CA LEU A 17 0.09 -26.88 -24.21
C LEU A 17 -1.33 -26.50 -23.75
N GLU A 18 -1.55 -26.45 -22.46
CA GLU A 18 -2.86 -26.14 -21.89
C GLU A 18 -2.79 -24.90 -20.98
N ASN A 19 -3.94 -24.24 -20.81
CA ASN A 19 -4.06 -23.11 -19.87
C ASN A 19 -4.05 -23.61 -18.41
N SER A 20 -3.78 -22.71 -17.48
CA SER A 20 -3.82 -22.96 -16.03
C SER A 20 -2.82 -24.01 -15.51
N LYS A 21 -1.75 -24.31 -16.24
CA LYS A 21 -0.68 -25.26 -15.85
C LYS A 21 0.44 -24.63 -14.99
N GLY A 22 0.19 -23.48 -14.36
CA GLY A 22 1.11 -22.93 -13.37
C GLY A 22 2.18 -21.96 -13.90
N LYS A 23 2.13 -21.49 -15.16
CA LYS A 23 3.09 -20.50 -15.71
C LYS A 23 3.18 -19.25 -14.85
N THR A 24 2.03 -18.63 -14.55
CA THR A 24 1.94 -17.46 -13.70
C THR A 24 2.38 -17.76 -12.27
N THR A 25 2.09 -18.96 -11.77
CA THR A 25 2.55 -19.39 -10.44
C THR A 25 4.05 -19.46 -10.36
N LEU A 26 4.72 -20.01 -11.39
CA LEU A 26 6.18 -20.06 -11.47
C LEU A 26 6.80 -18.64 -11.45
N LEU A 27 6.27 -17.70 -12.24
CA LEU A 27 6.72 -16.32 -12.23
C LEU A 27 6.51 -15.66 -10.85
N ARG A 28 5.38 -15.92 -10.19
CA ARG A 28 5.12 -15.42 -8.84
C ARG A 28 6.04 -16.04 -7.79
N ILE A 29 6.40 -17.34 -7.92
CA ILE A 29 7.41 -17.99 -7.08
C ILE A 29 8.77 -17.32 -7.27
N LEU A 30 9.15 -17.00 -8.50
CA LEU A 30 10.40 -16.28 -8.79
C LEU A 30 10.43 -14.91 -8.10
N LEU A 31 9.37 -14.10 -8.26
CA LEU A 31 9.27 -12.81 -7.59
C LEU A 31 9.24 -12.95 -6.06
N HIS A 32 8.51 -13.94 -5.55
CA HIS A 32 8.50 -14.24 -4.12
C HIS A 32 9.91 -14.57 -3.63
N SER A 33 10.66 -15.38 -4.35
CA SER A 33 12.05 -15.73 -4.01
C SER A 33 12.98 -14.51 -3.96
N MET A 34 12.71 -13.50 -4.79
CA MET A 34 13.44 -12.24 -4.81
C MET A 34 13.07 -11.26 -3.67
N GLY A 35 12.09 -11.61 -2.85
CA GLY A 35 11.67 -10.76 -1.73
C GLY A 35 10.29 -10.13 -1.88
N TYR A 36 9.75 -10.02 -3.08
CA TYR A 36 8.49 -9.34 -3.32
C TYR A 36 7.27 -10.03 -2.70
N GLN A 37 6.28 -9.23 -2.31
CA GLN A 37 4.98 -9.73 -1.90
C GLN A 37 4.13 -10.03 -3.15
N VAL A 38 3.70 -11.26 -3.30
CA VAL A 38 2.89 -11.69 -4.43
C VAL A 38 1.54 -12.25 -3.98
N PRO A 39 0.46 -12.01 -4.75
CA PRO A 39 -0.86 -12.54 -4.42
C PRO A 39 -0.93 -14.05 -4.62
N ALA A 40 -1.85 -14.68 -3.90
CA ALA A 40 -2.22 -16.07 -4.08
C ALA A 40 -2.57 -16.40 -5.54
N THR A 41 -2.45 -17.67 -5.90
CA THR A 41 -2.93 -18.22 -7.17
C THR A 41 -3.95 -19.33 -6.90
N VAL A 42 -4.65 -19.79 -7.94
CA VAL A 42 -5.63 -20.88 -7.81
C VAL A 42 -5.01 -22.14 -7.18
N GLY A 43 -3.74 -22.42 -7.47
CA GLY A 43 -3.01 -23.58 -6.92
C GLY A 43 -2.33 -23.32 -5.57
N PHE A 44 -2.18 -22.06 -5.15
CA PHE A 44 -1.47 -21.70 -3.92
C PHE A 44 -2.22 -20.59 -3.19
N LYS A 45 -2.85 -20.94 -2.08
CA LYS A 45 -3.57 -19.95 -1.23
C LYS A 45 -2.62 -18.98 -0.52
N THR A 46 -1.38 -19.39 -0.27
CA THR A 46 -0.32 -18.57 0.32
C THR A 46 1.06 -19.06 -0.12
N PHE A 47 2.00 -18.13 -0.31
CA PHE A 47 3.40 -18.43 -0.60
C PHE A 47 4.24 -18.61 0.68
N ASP A 48 3.69 -18.30 1.86
CA ASP A 48 4.42 -18.33 3.13
C ASP A 48 4.91 -19.74 3.54
N LYS A 49 4.28 -20.79 2.99
CA LYS A 49 4.64 -22.18 3.26
C LYS A 49 5.64 -22.78 2.28
N ILE A 50 6.05 -22.01 1.28
CA ILE A 50 7.00 -22.47 0.27
C ILE A 50 8.40 -22.09 0.71
N ILE A 51 9.31 -23.06 0.70
CA ILE A 51 10.75 -22.80 0.84
C ILE A 51 11.31 -22.66 -0.57
N THR A 52 11.90 -21.53 -0.86
CA THR A 52 12.51 -21.25 -2.15
C THR A 52 14.00 -21.00 -1.99
N LYS A 53 14.78 -21.48 -2.97
CA LYS A 53 16.21 -21.20 -3.10
C LYS A 53 16.46 -20.66 -4.49
N LEU A 54 16.91 -19.43 -4.60
CA LEU A 54 17.17 -18.72 -5.84
C LEU A 54 18.65 -18.37 -5.93
N SER A 55 19.29 -18.73 -7.04
CA SER A 55 20.67 -18.31 -7.35
C SER A 55 20.63 -17.25 -8.44
N ILE A 56 21.16 -16.06 -8.15
CA ILE A 56 21.25 -14.94 -9.09
C ILE A 56 22.72 -14.53 -9.23
N THR A 57 23.09 -14.05 -10.40
CA THR A 57 24.40 -13.42 -10.62
C THR A 57 24.17 -11.99 -11.08
N ASN A 58 24.67 -11.01 -10.33
CA ASN A 58 24.69 -9.62 -10.69
C ASN A 58 26.11 -9.05 -10.56
N ASN A 59 26.60 -8.36 -11.60
CA ASN A 59 27.95 -7.77 -11.62
C ASN A 59 29.05 -8.75 -11.16
N LYS A 60 29.05 -9.98 -11.68
CA LYS A 60 29.98 -11.09 -11.34
C LYS A 60 29.88 -11.59 -9.88
N LYS A 61 29.00 -11.01 -9.06
CA LYS A 61 28.71 -11.50 -7.70
C LYS A 61 27.56 -12.50 -7.76
N LYS A 62 27.75 -13.65 -7.11
CA LYS A 62 26.71 -14.68 -6.99
C LYS A 62 25.97 -14.49 -5.66
N PHE A 63 24.66 -14.40 -5.74
CA PHE A 63 23.75 -14.30 -4.61
C PHE A 63 22.96 -15.60 -4.51
N ILE A 64 22.84 -16.16 -3.34
CA ILE A 64 21.96 -17.29 -3.06
C ILE A 64 20.94 -16.81 -2.04
N ILE A 65 19.68 -16.79 -2.44
CA ILE A 65 18.57 -16.30 -1.64
C ILE A 65 17.71 -17.49 -1.24
N GLU A 66 17.61 -17.76 0.05
CA GLU A 66 16.73 -18.78 0.60
C GLU A 66 15.61 -18.08 1.36
N ARG A 67 14.37 -18.33 0.95
CA ARG A 67 13.20 -17.72 1.57
C ARG A 67 12.23 -18.75 2.12
N CYS A 68 11.76 -18.49 3.34
CA CYS A 68 10.71 -19.25 4.00
C CYS A 68 9.74 -18.28 4.69
N GLY A 69 8.60 -18.04 4.06
CA GLY A 69 7.65 -17.04 4.54
C GLY A 69 8.23 -15.62 4.55
N PRO A 70 8.20 -14.92 5.69
CA PRO A 70 8.78 -13.58 5.81
C PRO A 70 10.31 -13.58 5.95
N ASN A 71 10.93 -14.71 6.26
CA ASN A 71 12.36 -14.79 6.50
C ASN A 71 13.14 -15.07 5.23
N VAL A 72 14.17 -14.28 5.00
CA VAL A 72 15.07 -14.40 3.86
C VAL A 72 16.49 -14.48 4.36
N GLN A 73 17.21 -15.50 3.89
CA GLN A 73 18.64 -15.65 4.06
C GLN A 73 19.32 -15.37 2.72
N LEU A 74 20.24 -14.42 2.73
CA LEU A 74 21.04 -14.03 1.58
C LEU A 74 22.49 -14.43 1.82
N ASN A 75 23.04 -15.29 0.95
CA ASN A 75 24.44 -15.70 0.99
C ASN A 75 25.20 -15.05 -0.18
N ILE A 76 26.30 -14.37 0.12
CA ILE A 76 27.19 -13.69 -0.83
C ILE A 76 28.62 -14.16 -0.55
N GLY A 77 29.11 -15.15 -1.31
CA GLY A 77 30.38 -15.81 -0.99
C GLY A 77 30.29 -16.49 0.38
N GLU A 78 31.15 -16.10 1.33
CA GLU A 78 31.15 -16.62 2.71
C GLU A 78 30.23 -15.81 3.65
N GLN A 79 29.72 -14.66 3.19
CA GLN A 79 28.91 -13.79 4.00
C GLN A 79 27.44 -14.23 3.97
N GLN A 80 26.83 -14.34 5.16
CA GLN A 80 25.42 -14.69 5.33
C GLN A 80 24.70 -13.54 6.02
N LEU A 81 23.63 -13.05 5.39
CA LEU A 81 22.77 -11.98 5.86
C LEU A 81 21.34 -12.49 5.99
N ASN A 82 20.62 -12.03 7.03
CA ASN A 82 19.24 -12.41 7.27
C ASN A 82 18.35 -11.18 7.26
N TYR A 83 17.20 -11.29 6.60
CA TYR A 83 16.22 -10.22 6.46
C TYR A 83 14.82 -10.71 6.85
N ILE A 84 14.01 -9.82 7.41
CA ILE A 84 12.60 -10.06 7.75
C ILE A 84 11.72 -9.18 6.88
N LEU A 85 10.92 -9.81 6.01
CA LEU A 85 10.01 -9.12 5.10
C LEU A 85 8.62 -8.93 5.73
N PRO A 86 7.94 -7.82 5.42
CA PRO A 86 8.32 -6.76 4.47
C PRO A 86 9.20 -5.66 5.09
N LEU A 87 9.57 -5.72 6.35
CA LEU A 87 10.25 -4.63 7.07
C LEU A 87 11.58 -4.23 6.42
N GLN A 88 12.34 -5.23 5.96
CA GLN A 88 13.67 -5.05 5.38
C GLN A 88 13.70 -5.34 3.88
N GLU A 89 12.58 -5.13 3.20
CA GLU A 89 12.48 -5.39 1.75
C GLU A 89 13.44 -4.51 0.95
N ASN A 90 13.54 -3.22 1.27
CA ASN A 90 14.44 -2.30 0.58
C ASN A 90 15.92 -2.60 0.86
N GLU A 91 16.28 -3.04 2.07
CA GLU A 91 17.65 -3.45 2.40
C GLU A 91 18.05 -4.69 1.59
N LEU A 92 17.17 -5.69 1.51
CA LEU A 92 17.39 -6.89 0.68
C LEU A 92 17.53 -6.52 -0.80
N HIS A 93 16.64 -5.69 -1.33
CA HIS A 93 16.65 -5.25 -2.71
C HIS A 93 17.88 -4.39 -3.03
N ALA A 94 18.33 -3.54 -2.10
CA ALA A 94 19.56 -2.78 -2.25
C ALA A 94 20.78 -3.69 -2.46
N MET A 95 20.86 -4.80 -1.72
CA MET A 95 21.93 -5.79 -1.89
C MET A 95 21.83 -6.52 -3.23
N ILE A 96 20.62 -6.89 -3.67
CA ILE A 96 20.40 -7.64 -4.91
C ILE A 96 20.67 -6.77 -6.14
N TYR A 97 20.14 -5.56 -6.15
CA TYR A 97 20.20 -4.63 -7.30
C TYR A 97 21.43 -3.75 -7.29
N GLY A 98 22.07 -3.55 -6.14
CA GLY A 98 23.20 -2.63 -5.98
C GLY A 98 22.78 -1.17 -5.98
N ILE A 99 21.54 -0.86 -5.65
CA ILE A 99 20.93 0.47 -5.61
C ILE A 99 20.50 0.76 -4.18
N ASN A 100 20.90 1.92 -3.63
CA ASN A 100 20.58 2.27 -2.24
C ASN A 100 19.43 3.29 -2.11
N ASP A 101 18.89 3.78 -3.22
CA ASP A 101 17.79 4.74 -3.21
C ASP A 101 16.45 4.03 -3.03
N ALA A 102 15.74 4.33 -1.92
CA ALA A 102 14.47 3.70 -1.58
C ALA A 102 13.37 4.00 -2.61
N LEU A 103 13.33 5.22 -3.19
CA LEU A 103 12.34 5.60 -4.18
C LEU A 103 12.51 4.81 -5.49
N ILE A 104 13.74 4.47 -5.84
CA ILE A 104 14.02 3.58 -6.98
C ILE A 104 13.59 2.16 -6.61
N LEU A 105 13.99 1.65 -5.44
CA LEU A 105 13.72 0.27 -5.03
C LEU A 105 12.22 -0.02 -4.92
N ASP A 106 11.44 0.88 -4.36
CA ASP A 106 9.98 0.75 -4.25
C ASP A 106 9.30 0.67 -5.62
N ASN A 107 9.93 1.22 -6.66
CA ASN A 107 9.39 1.32 -8.01
C ASN A 107 10.05 0.36 -9.02
N ILE A 108 11.17 -0.29 -8.68
CA ILE A 108 11.98 -1.05 -9.62
C ILE A 108 11.22 -2.21 -10.27
N LEU A 109 10.36 -2.91 -9.52
CA LEU A 109 9.56 -4.03 -10.03
C LEU A 109 8.69 -3.59 -11.21
N ALA A 110 8.11 -2.40 -11.15
CA ALA A 110 7.26 -1.86 -12.19
C ALA A 110 7.98 -1.65 -13.52
N THR A 111 9.27 -1.44 -13.48
CA THR A 111 10.03 -1.15 -14.70
C THR A 111 10.22 -2.37 -15.59
N PHE A 112 10.21 -3.58 -15.02
CA PHE A 112 10.43 -4.81 -15.79
C PHE A 112 9.27 -5.81 -15.72
N TYR A 113 8.38 -5.73 -14.73
CA TYR A 113 7.26 -6.67 -14.62
C TYR A 113 6.05 -6.25 -15.47
N ILE A 114 5.53 -7.19 -16.24
CA ILE A 114 4.30 -7.06 -17.01
C ILE A 114 3.50 -8.35 -16.83
N ASP A 115 2.23 -8.24 -16.47
CA ASP A 115 1.31 -9.37 -16.47
C ASP A 115 0.06 -9.11 -17.31
N GLN A 116 -0.74 -10.15 -17.49
CA GLN A 116 -1.93 -10.12 -18.31
C GLN A 116 -3.00 -9.16 -17.77
N ASP A 117 -3.09 -9.01 -16.43
CA ASP A 117 -4.18 -8.29 -15.79
C ASP A 117 -3.88 -6.80 -15.58
N LYS A 118 -2.63 -6.45 -15.24
CA LYS A 118 -2.30 -5.10 -14.75
C LYS A 118 -1.06 -4.46 -15.34
N GLY A 119 -0.16 -5.23 -15.90
CA GLY A 119 1.10 -4.72 -16.39
C GLY A 119 1.01 -3.71 -17.54
N TRP A 120 -0.06 -3.77 -18.30
CA TRP A 120 -0.27 -2.94 -19.49
C TRP A 120 -0.85 -1.55 -19.19
N THR A 121 -1.43 -1.37 -18.01
CA THR A 121 -2.08 -0.11 -17.60
C THR A 121 -1.16 0.79 -16.79
N LEU A 122 0.07 0.34 -16.53
CA LEU A 122 1.01 1.01 -15.65
C LEU A 122 1.99 1.85 -16.42
N LEU A 123 1.51 2.96 -16.95
CA LEU A 123 2.43 3.98 -17.40
C LEU A 123 3.01 4.78 -16.24
N ASN A 124 2.18 5.22 -15.30
CA ASN A 124 2.65 6.24 -14.35
C ASN A 124 2.30 6.00 -12.90
N ARG A 125 1.19 5.34 -12.62
CA ARG A 125 0.74 5.04 -11.24
C ARG A 125 -0.15 3.82 -11.21
N GLY A 126 -0.02 3.03 -10.18
CA GLY A 126 -0.95 1.96 -9.91
C GLY A 126 -0.37 0.78 -9.16
N LYS A 127 -1.22 -0.19 -8.93
CA LYS A 127 -0.87 -1.45 -8.29
C LYS A 127 -0.40 -2.43 -9.36
N ILE A 128 0.83 -2.93 -9.23
CA ILE A 128 1.47 -3.83 -10.18
C ILE A 128 1.06 -5.27 -9.89
N VAL A 129 1.54 -5.79 -8.78
CA VAL A 129 1.26 -7.14 -8.30
C VAL A 129 1.25 -7.14 -6.78
N GLY A 130 0.29 -7.83 -6.16
CA GLY A 130 0.17 -7.83 -4.69
C GLY A 130 -0.01 -6.42 -4.13
N ASN A 131 0.85 -6.00 -3.23
CA ASN A 131 0.90 -4.66 -2.64
C ASN A 131 1.89 -3.72 -3.33
N ASN A 132 2.68 -4.25 -4.28
CA ASN A 132 3.66 -3.44 -5.00
C ASN A 132 2.96 -2.40 -5.88
N ARG A 133 3.39 -1.15 -5.79
CA ARG A 133 2.85 -0.01 -6.53
C ARG A 133 3.95 0.64 -7.35
N PHE A 134 3.55 1.41 -8.33
CA PHE A 134 4.42 2.27 -9.10
C PHE A 134 3.98 3.72 -9.00
N ASN A 135 4.91 4.59 -8.77
CA ASN A 135 4.74 6.04 -8.80
C ASN A 135 5.88 6.65 -9.64
N ILE A 136 5.54 7.20 -10.79
CA ILE A 136 6.53 7.77 -11.70
C ILE A 136 7.26 8.96 -11.11
N GLU A 137 6.58 9.79 -10.30
CA GLU A 137 7.20 10.97 -9.70
C GLU A 137 8.28 10.54 -8.69
N ASP A 138 7.98 9.57 -7.82
CA ASP A 138 8.96 9.01 -6.87
C ASP A 138 10.12 8.36 -7.60
N PHE A 139 9.83 7.60 -8.65
CA PHE A 139 10.85 6.92 -9.45
C PHE A 139 11.81 7.92 -10.14
N ILE A 140 11.28 8.99 -10.76
CA ILE A 140 12.09 10.05 -11.37
C ILE A 140 12.88 10.82 -10.32
N THR A 141 12.29 11.05 -9.15
CA THR A 141 12.96 11.68 -8.02
C THR A 141 14.21 10.91 -7.60
N GLY A 142 14.06 9.59 -7.36
CA GLY A 142 15.18 8.73 -7.01
C GLY A 142 16.27 8.70 -8.10
N LEU A 143 15.87 8.68 -9.37
CA LEU A 143 16.82 8.71 -10.49
C LEU A 143 17.52 10.07 -10.66
N SER A 144 16.86 11.19 -10.38
CA SER A 144 17.39 12.55 -10.57
C SER A 144 18.33 13.01 -9.45
N GLU A 145 18.45 12.28 -8.35
CA GLU A 145 19.22 12.62 -7.13
C GLU A 145 18.79 13.95 -6.49
N LYS A 146 17.60 14.43 -6.79
CA LYS A 146 17.04 15.63 -6.18
C LYS A 146 16.16 15.26 -5.00
N ASP A 147 16.46 15.85 -3.86
CA ASP A 147 15.62 15.66 -2.67
C ASP A 147 14.33 16.47 -2.78
N VAL A 148 13.28 15.83 -3.25
CA VAL A 148 11.92 16.37 -3.26
C VAL A 148 11.03 15.73 -2.18
N SER A 149 11.62 14.92 -1.30
CA SER A 149 10.91 14.15 -0.27
C SER A 149 10.06 15.05 0.63
N GLN A 150 10.55 16.22 1.01
CA GLN A 150 9.80 17.17 1.83
C GLN A 150 8.57 17.72 1.11
N ILE A 151 8.70 18.09 -0.17
CA ILE A 151 7.58 18.62 -0.96
C ILE A 151 6.52 17.53 -1.20
N THR A 152 6.97 16.31 -1.51
CA THR A 152 6.06 15.18 -1.70
C THR A 152 5.28 14.86 -0.41
N LEU A 153 5.95 14.84 0.75
CA LEU A 153 5.32 14.66 2.05
C LEU A 153 4.31 15.77 2.37
N GLU A 154 4.62 17.02 2.03
CA GLU A 154 3.68 18.13 2.20
C GLU A 154 2.46 17.99 1.29
N ILE A 155 2.64 17.58 0.05
CA ILE A 155 1.54 17.32 -0.89
C ILE A 155 0.62 16.23 -0.33
N GLU A 156 1.16 15.12 0.18
CA GLU A 156 0.38 14.03 0.77
C GLU A 156 -0.44 14.50 1.98
N LYS A 157 0.17 15.30 2.87
CA LYS A 157 -0.53 15.89 4.02
C LYS A 157 -1.69 16.78 3.57
N VAL A 158 -1.44 17.67 2.62
CA VAL A 158 -2.48 18.57 2.08
C VAL A 158 -3.57 17.78 1.36
N GLU A 159 -3.25 16.71 0.63
CA GLU A 159 -4.25 15.86 -0.02
C GLU A 159 -5.11 15.08 0.99
N ALA A 160 -4.52 14.63 2.09
CA ALA A 160 -5.27 13.99 3.19
C ALA A 160 -6.24 14.98 3.87
N GLU A 161 -5.78 16.19 4.16
CA GLU A 161 -6.62 17.27 4.69
C GLU A 161 -7.72 17.67 3.72
N LEU A 162 -7.41 17.86 2.44
CA LEU A 162 -8.39 18.15 1.39
C LEU A 162 -9.49 17.10 1.32
N LYS A 163 -9.15 15.81 1.41
CA LYS A 163 -10.13 14.73 1.42
C LYS A 163 -11.09 14.86 2.60
N LYS A 164 -10.55 15.18 3.78
CA LYS A 164 -11.34 15.38 5.00
C LYS A 164 -12.29 16.57 4.87
N TYR A 165 -11.77 17.73 4.45
CA TYR A 165 -12.58 18.95 4.36
C TYR A 165 -13.58 18.93 3.19
N ARG A 166 -13.29 18.23 2.08
CA ARG A 166 -14.28 18.01 1.02
C ARG A 166 -15.46 17.19 1.50
N PHE A 167 -15.21 16.14 2.27
CA PHE A 167 -16.29 15.36 2.87
C PHE A 167 -17.16 16.23 3.81
N LEU A 168 -16.53 17.10 4.61
CA LEU A 168 -17.27 18.06 5.45
C LEU A 168 -18.05 19.09 4.62
N LEU A 169 -17.51 19.52 3.48
CA LEU A 169 -18.19 20.45 2.57
C LEU A 169 -19.44 19.80 1.94
N GLU A 170 -19.31 18.58 1.43
CA GLU A 170 -20.44 17.78 0.91
C GLU A 170 -21.53 17.61 1.97
N THR A 171 -21.14 17.35 3.23
CA THR A 171 -22.07 17.25 4.36
C THR A 171 -22.74 18.60 4.66
N ALA A 172 -22.01 19.71 4.54
CA ALA A 172 -22.56 21.05 4.75
C ALA A 172 -23.51 21.47 3.63
N GLU A 173 -23.24 21.07 2.39
CA GLU A 173 -24.13 21.26 1.23
C GLU A 173 -25.43 20.48 1.43
N TYR A 174 -25.32 19.22 1.80
CA TYR A 174 -26.50 18.39 2.09
C TYR A 174 -27.33 18.94 3.26
N LYS A 175 -26.68 19.49 4.31
CA LYS A 175 -27.41 20.19 5.40
C LYS A 175 -28.23 21.35 4.88
N LYS A 176 -27.70 22.18 3.97
CA LYS A 176 -28.45 23.29 3.37
C LYS A 176 -29.67 22.83 2.57
N GLU A 177 -29.53 21.72 1.85
CA GLU A 177 -30.64 21.10 1.11
C GLU A 177 -31.74 20.62 2.07
N LEU A 178 -31.38 20.03 3.21
CA LEU A 178 -32.32 19.59 4.23
C LEU A 178 -33.05 20.79 4.89
N GLU A 179 -32.34 21.87 5.21
CA GLU A 179 -32.91 23.09 5.79
C GLU A 179 -33.92 23.76 4.84
N HIS A 180 -33.77 23.58 3.51
CA HIS A 180 -34.73 24.13 2.53
C HIS A 180 -36.00 23.28 2.39
N ASN A 181 -35.94 21.99 2.79
CA ASN A 181 -37.06 21.05 2.67
C ASN A 181 -37.91 20.93 3.97
N ASP A 182 -37.50 21.56 5.08
CA ASP A 182 -38.20 21.48 6.35
C ASP A 182 -39.30 22.55 6.48
N THR A 183 -40.44 22.26 5.89
CA THR A 183 -41.72 22.70 6.45
C THR A 183 -42.57 21.46 6.73
N LEU A 184 -42.81 21.18 8.01
CA LEU A 184 -43.72 20.19 8.59
C LEU A 184 -43.01 18.95 9.17
N PHE A 185 -42.82 18.96 10.48
CA PHE A 185 -43.27 17.93 11.45
C PHE A 185 -42.57 18.12 12.80
N GLU A 186 -43.26 18.77 13.72
CA GLU A 186 -42.96 18.68 15.15
C GLU A 186 -43.85 17.61 15.79
N THR A 187 -43.29 17.00 16.82
CA THR A 187 -43.86 16.25 17.94
C THR A 187 -43.79 14.74 17.92
N SER A 188 -43.01 14.27 18.79
CA SER A 188 -42.85 13.02 19.62
C SER A 188 -41.45 12.43 19.66
N ALA A 189 -40.49 13.14 19.13
CA ALA A 189 -39.16 12.65 18.81
C ALA A 189 -38.08 12.83 19.88
N ASP A 190 -38.27 13.62 20.94
CA ASP A 190 -37.12 14.05 21.75
C ASP A 190 -36.49 12.98 22.66
N LYS A 191 -37.25 12.03 23.17
CA LYS A 191 -36.69 10.92 23.96
C LYS A 191 -35.97 9.87 23.10
N ASN A 192 -36.59 9.48 21.98
CA ASN A 192 -36.02 8.53 21.05
C ASN A 192 -34.78 9.14 20.35
N LYS A 193 -34.80 10.42 20.04
CA LYS A 193 -33.70 11.19 19.44
C LYS A 193 -32.42 11.15 20.31
N LYS A 194 -32.58 11.28 21.63
CA LYS A 194 -31.45 11.23 22.57
C LYS A 194 -30.87 9.83 22.71
N LEU A 195 -31.72 8.80 22.71
CA LEU A 195 -31.28 7.40 22.75
C LEU A 195 -30.56 6.99 21.47
N GLN A 196 -31.06 7.42 20.32
CA GLN A 196 -30.44 7.15 19.01
C GLN A 196 -29.07 7.84 18.86
N LYS A 197 -28.95 9.10 19.29
CA LYS A 197 -27.65 9.80 19.32
C LYS A 197 -26.64 9.07 20.19
N ASN A 198 -27.05 8.58 21.36
CA ASN A 198 -26.19 7.80 22.24
C ASN A 198 -25.80 6.46 21.61
N ARG A 199 -26.73 5.79 20.92
CA ARG A 199 -26.46 4.55 20.20
C ARG A 199 -25.40 4.73 19.12
N THR A 200 -25.53 5.77 18.29
CA THR A 200 -24.56 6.08 17.22
C THR A 200 -23.17 6.34 17.78
N LEU A 201 -23.07 7.07 18.88
CA LEU A 201 -21.81 7.34 19.57
C LEU A 201 -21.17 6.04 20.11
N LEU A 202 -21.96 5.16 20.71
CA LEU A 202 -21.50 3.88 21.22
C LEU A 202 -21.07 2.92 20.09
N ILE A 203 -21.75 2.95 18.93
CA ILE A 203 -21.33 2.17 17.74
C ILE A 203 -19.97 2.65 17.22
N HIS A 204 -19.73 3.95 17.22
CA HIS A 204 -18.42 4.49 16.84
C HIS A 204 -17.33 4.04 17.82
N GLN A 205 -17.57 4.17 19.12
CA GLN A 205 -16.64 3.71 20.15
C GLN A 205 -16.37 2.20 20.04
N LYS A 206 -17.41 1.40 19.80
CA LYS A 206 -17.28 -0.04 19.53
C LYS A 206 -16.30 -0.34 18.40
N ARG A 207 -16.46 0.33 17.26
CA ARG A 207 -15.57 0.14 16.08
C ARG A 207 -14.12 0.50 16.40
N GLU A 208 -13.91 1.54 17.18
CA GLU A 208 -12.58 1.96 17.60
C GLU A 208 -11.93 0.92 18.52
N VAL A 209 -12.67 0.41 19.50
CA VAL A 209 -12.18 -0.64 20.40
C VAL A 209 -11.93 -1.95 19.65
N GLU A 210 -12.82 -2.35 18.73
CA GLU A 210 -12.62 -3.53 17.86
C GLU A 210 -11.37 -3.40 16.98
N LYS A 211 -11.09 -2.21 16.48
CA LYS A 211 -9.84 -1.93 15.74
C LYS A 211 -8.62 -2.11 16.64
N ASN A 212 -8.65 -1.53 17.84
CA ASN A 212 -7.56 -1.64 18.80
C ASN A 212 -7.30 -3.10 19.22
N ILE A 213 -8.35 -3.91 19.38
CA ILE A 213 -8.22 -5.35 19.64
C ILE A 213 -7.50 -6.05 18.50
N LYS A 214 -7.92 -5.79 17.24
CA LYS A 214 -7.27 -6.38 16.05
C LYS A 214 -5.80 -5.99 15.94
N ASP A 215 -5.47 -4.75 16.27
CA ASP A 215 -4.08 -4.27 16.24
C ASP A 215 -3.23 -4.97 17.30
N VAL A 216 -3.74 -5.13 18.53
CA VAL A 216 -3.06 -5.88 19.60
C VAL A 216 -2.89 -7.35 19.22
N GLU A 217 -3.92 -8.00 18.66
CA GLU A 217 -3.85 -9.40 18.21
C GLU A 217 -2.83 -9.58 17.08
N LYS A 218 -2.79 -8.64 16.15
CA LYS A 218 -1.80 -8.63 15.07
C LYS A 218 -0.36 -8.55 15.61
N ILE A 219 -0.11 -7.63 16.56
CA ILE A 219 1.21 -7.48 17.18
C ILE A 219 1.58 -8.76 17.96
N SER A 220 0.68 -9.32 18.75
CA SER A 220 0.90 -10.55 19.51
C SER A 220 1.23 -11.73 18.60
N LYS A 221 0.50 -11.86 17.48
CA LYS A 221 0.75 -12.90 16.47
C LYS A 221 2.12 -12.74 15.82
N THR A 222 2.43 -11.53 15.37
CA THR A 222 3.73 -11.22 14.77
C THR A 222 4.88 -11.51 15.72
N ASN A 223 4.78 -11.11 17.00
CA ASN A 223 5.80 -11.41 17.99
C ASN A 223 6.01 -12.91 18.19
N SER A 224 4.93 -13.69 18.20
CA SER A 224 5.01 -15.15 18.33
C SER A 224 5.64 -15.81 17.09
N GLU A 225 5.34 -15.30 15.91
CA GLU A 225 5.94 -15.75 14.64
C GLU A 225 7.44 -15.45 14.59
N ILE A 226 7.86 -14.27 15.02
CA ILE A 226 9.29 -13.88 15.10
C ILE A 226 10.06 -14.85 15.98
N ILE A 227 9.57 -15.14 17.18
CA ILE A 227 10.23 -16.08 18.09
C ILE A 227 10.34 -17.49 17.49
N TYR A 228 9.24 -17.98 16.91
CA TYR A 228 9.25 -19.27 16.24
C TYR A 228 10.35 -19.36 15.17
N TRP A 229 10.54 -18.29 14.40
CA TRP A 229 11.57 -18.28 13.37
C TRP A 229 12.98 -18.11 13.92
N ILE A 230 13.19 -17.29 14.96
CA ILE A 230 14.47 -17.16 15.66
C ILE A 230 14.97 -18.53 16.12
N GLU A 231 14.09 -19.30 16.75
CA GLU A 231 14.42 -20.65 17.25
C GLU A 231 14.64 -21.64 16.10
N LYS A 232 13.82 -21.60 15.06
CA LYS A 232 13.92 -22.50 13.90
C LYS A 232 15.16 -22.26 13.08
N MET A 233 15.55 -21.00 12.87
CA MET A 233 16.76 -20.64 12.11
C MET A 233 18.02 -20.71 12.97
N LYS A 234 17.92 -20.99 14.28
CA LYS A 234 19.04 -21.05 15.23
C LYS A 234 19.90 -19.78 15.17
N ILE A 235 19.21 -18.63 15.13
CA ILE A 235 19.89 -17.33 15.09
C ILE A 235 20.74 -17.20 16.34
N SER A 236 22.01 -16.79 16.15
CA SER A 236 22.97 -16.61 17.22
C SER A 236 23.56 -15.21 17.18
N VAL A 237 23.86 -14.64 18.33
CA VAL A 237 24.56 -13.35 18.49
C VAL A 237 25.89 -13.60 19.20
N VAL A 238 26.83 -12.72 18.97
CA VAL A 238 28.12 -12.72 19.69
C VAL A 238 28.01 -11.69 20.81
N ASP A 239 28.33 -12.09 22.05
CA ASP A 239 28.37 -11.18 23.18
C ASP A 239 29.66 -10.33 23.17
N ASP A 240 29.72 -9.34 24.04
CA ASP A 240 30.90 -8.44 24.18
C ASP A 240 32.18 -9.19 24.51
N ASN A 241 32.10 -10.45 24.97
CA ASN A 241 33.23 -11.32 25.29
C ASN A 241 33.59 -12.28 24.15
N GLY A 242 32.91 -12.20 23.00
CA GLY A 242 33.16 -13.06 21.85
C GLY A 242 32.44 -14.42 21.90
N ASN A 243 31.56 -14.69 22.85
CA ASN A 243 30.84 -15.96 22.95
C ASN A 243 29.63 -15.96 22.04
N ILE A 244 29.39 -17.08 21.36
CA ILE A 244 28.23 -17.27 20.52
C ILE A 244 27.03 -17.72 21.36
N ILE A 245 26.00 -16.89 21.44
CA ILE A 245 24.77 -17.17 22.15
C ILE A 245 23.64 -17.40 21.14
N THR A 246 23.11 -18.64 21.09
CA THR A 246 21.93 -18.93 20.28
C THR A 246 20.68 -18.32 20.91
N LEU A 247 19.99 -17.48 20.14
CA LEU A 247 18.80 -16.83 20.60
C LEU A 247 17.64 -17.83 20.74
N ASN A 248 16.94 -17.74 21.86
CA ASN A 248 15.71 -18.47 22.15
C ASN A 248 14.79 -17.61 23.01
N ARG A 249 13.57 -18.06 23.23
CA ARG A 249 12.57 -17.32 24.02
C ARG A 249 13.06 -16.88 25.40
N LYS A 250 13.94 -17.66 26.03
CA LYS A 250 14.38 -17.39 27.42
C LYS A 250 15.42 -16.28 27.52
N ASN A 251 16.22 -16.09 26.48
CA ASN A 251 17.30 -15.11 26.46
C ASN A 251 17.00 -13.84 25.65
N ILE A 252 15.77 -13.72 25.15
CA ILE A 252 15.30 -12.47 24.56
C ILE A 252 14.72 -11.58 25.65
N LEU A 253 15.35 -10.42 25.83
CA LEU A 253 14.99 -9.47 26.87
C LEU A 253 13.51 -9.04 26.75
N ASN A 254 12.79 -9.09 27.87
CA ASN A 254 11.40 -8.63 28.00
C ASN A 254 10.34 -9.32 27.11
N TYR A 255 10.64 -10.43 26.47
CA TYR A 255 9.65 -11.09 25.59
C TYR A 255 8.40 -11.52 26.35
N ASP A 256 8.57 -12.24 27.46
CA ASP A 256 7.43 -12.73 28.24
C ASP A 256 6.66 -11.58 28.91
N ALA A 257 7.34 -10.54 29.40
CA ALA A 257 6.71 -9.34 29.93
C ALA A 257 5.89 -8.60 28.87
N ASN A 258 6.40 -8.46 27.65
CA ASN A 258 5.67 -7.87 26.52
C ASN A 258 4.46 -8.70 26.12
N LYS A 259 4.58 -10.02 26.14
CA LYS A 259 3.45 -10.92 25.87
C LYS A 259 2.36 -10.76 26.92
N GLU A 260 2.72 -10.78 28.21
CA GLU A 260 1.78 -10.56 29.31
C GLU A 260 1.09 -9.19 29.23
N TYR A 261 1.84 -8.15 28.87
CA TYR A 261 1.29 -6.81 28.64
C TYR A 261 0.26 -6.81 27.51
N LEU A 262 0.56 -7.42 26.35
CA LEU A 262 -0.36 -7.50 25.22
C LEU A 262 -1.61 -8.29 25.56
N ASP A 263 -1.48 -9.41 26.30
CA ASP A 263 -2.61 -10.21 26.76
C ASP A 263 -3.47 -9.47 27.79
N ALA A 264 -2.86 -8.70 28.69
CA ALA A 264 -3.58 -7.84 29.64
C ALA A 264 -4.31 -6.70 28.89
N LYS A 265 -3.66 -6.06 27.91
CA LYS A 265 -4.25 -5.02 27.08
C LYS A 265 -5.45 -5.55 26.28
N ARG A 266 -5.31 -6.73 25.66
CA ARG A 266 -6.42 -7.40 24.95
C ARG A 266 -7.59 -7.68 25.87
N ARG A 267 -7.36 -8.23 27.06
CA ARG A 267 -8.40 -8.47 28.06
C ARG A 267 -9.11 -7.19 28.48
N SER A 268 -8.37 -6.13 28.75
CA SER A 268 -8.94 -4.82 29.09
C SER A 268 -9.85 -4.28 27.99
N LEU A 269 -9.39 -4.30 26.73
CA LEU A 269 -10.18 -3.87 25.57
C LEU A 269 -11.41 -4.75 25.35
N SER A 270 -11.31 -6.08 25.56
CA SER A 270 -12.45 -7.00 25.46
C SER A 270 -13.50 -6.74 26.53
N LEU A 271 -13.09 -6.36 27.76
CA LEU A 271 -14.02 -5.95 28.81
C LEU A 271 -14.72 -4.62 28.45
N GLU A 272 -13.98 -3.69 27.89
CA GLU A 272 -14.54 -2.41 27.41
C GLU A 272 -15.55 -2.65 26.28
N LEU A 273 -15.21 -3.51 25.29
CA LEU A 273 -16.13 -3.91 24.23
C LEU A 273 -17.40 -4.54 24.76
N THR A 274 -17.29 -5.40 25.78
CA THR A 274 -18.44 -6.04 26.44
C THR A 274 -19.35 -4.99 27.11
N LYS A 275 -18.76 -4.00 27.79
CA LYS A 275 -19.52 -2.89 28.40
C LYS A 275 -20.27 -2.08 27.35
N ILE A 276 -19.60 -1.71 26.25
CA ILE A 276 -20.20 -0.98 25.14
C ILE A 276 -21.35 -1.77 24.52
N ASN A 277 -21.13 -3.06 24.23
CA ASN A 277 -22.19 -3.93 23.68
C ASN A 277 -23.40 -4.02 24.61
N ASN A 278 -23.19 -4.15 25.93
CA ASN A 278 -24.29 -4.18 26.89
C ASN A 278 -25.06 -2.83 26.91
N GLN A 279 -24.37 -1.72 26.77
CA GLN A 279 -25.01 -0.41 26.67
C GLN A 279 -25.82 -0.26 25.39
N ILE A 280 -25.28 -0.71 24.25
CA ILE A 280 -25.99 -0.72 22.97
C ILE A 280 -27.26 -1.58 23.08
N ASN A 281 -27.13 -2.82 23.58
CA ASN A 281 -28.26 -3.75 23.76
C ASN A 281 -29.34 -3.15 24.68
N LYS A 282 -28.94 -2.43 25.73
CA LYS A 282 -29.89 -1.76 26.63
C LYS A 282 -30.65 -0.65 25.89
N ILE A 283 -29.96 0.19 25.13
CA ILE A 283 -30.59 1.25 24.34
C ILE A 283 -31.49 0.64 23.25
N GLU A 284 -31.05 -0.44 22.57
CA GLU A 284 -31.84 -1.11 21.55
C GLU A 284 -33.12 -1.72 22.14
N LYS A 285 -33.05 -2.25 23.35
CA LYS A 285 -34.22 -2.76 24.06
C LYS A 285 -35.19 -1.62 24.45
N GLU A 286 -34.66 -0.51 24.97
CA GLU A 286 -35.47 0.70 25.27
C GLU A 286 -36.09 1.29 24.00
N LEU A 287 -35.39 1.30 22.87
CA LEU A 287 -35.91 1.71 21.57
C LEU A 287 -36.97 0.75 21.02
N ALA A 288 -36.80 -0.56 21.19
CA ALA A 288 -37.77 -1.57 20.77
C ALA A 288 -39.06 -1.49 21.58
N ASP A 289 -38.97 -1.29 22.89
CA ASP A 289 -40.14 -1.10 23.77
C ASP A 289 -40.91 0.21 23.44
N ASN A 290 -40.22 1.22 22.87
CA ASN A 290 -40.83 2.48 22.41
C ASN A 290 -41.35 2.44 20.97
N ASN A 291 -40.97 1.44 20.16
CA ASN A 291 -41.17 1.39 18.71
C ASN A 291 -42.24 0.42 18.22
N THR A 292 -43.26 0.14 18.98
CA THR A 292 -44.40 -0.67 18.47
C THR A 292 -45.19 -0.01 17.34
N LEU A 293 -44.82 1.16 16.82
CA LEU A 293 -45.66 1.91 15.83
C LEU A 293 -44.94 2.71 14.72
N LEU A 294 -43.64 2.65 14.51
CA LEU A 294 -43.04 3.44 13.38
C LEU A 294 -41.91 2.72 12.64
N ASP A 295 -42.31 2.26 11.47
CA ASP A 295 -41.46 1.54 10.46
C ASP A 295 -40.36 2.42 9.83
N ILE A 296 -39.19 1.78 9.62
CA ILE A 296 -38.25 1.78 8.45
C ILE A 296 -37.87 3.10 7.73
N LYS A 297 -38.59 4.18 7.86
CA LYS A 297 -38.12 5.52 7.38
C LYS A 297 -36.93 6.07 8.17
N SER A 298 -36.59 5.44 9.29
CA SER A 298 -35.88 6.08 10.39
C SER A 298 -34.36 6.27 10.24
N ILE A 299 -33.62 5.44 9.45
CA ILE A 299 -32.15 5.57 9.38
C ILE A 299 -31.74 6.77 8.52
N ALA A 300 -32.44 7.02 7.43
CA ALA A 300 -32.19 8.18 6.58
C ALA A 300 -32.61 9.46 7.34
N ASP A 301 -33.79 9.45 7.95
CA ASP A 301 -34.30 10.56 8.74
C ASP A 301 -33.43 10.87 9.98
N GLU A 302 -32.84 9.83 10.60
CA GLU A 302 -31.86 9.97 11.69
C GLU A 302 -30.55 10.60 11.23
N MET A 303 -30.04 10.19 10.06
CA MET A 303 -28.86 10.76 9.46
C MET A 303 -29.08 12.22 9.10
N ASP A 304 -30.23 12.52 8.50
CA ASP A 304 -30.63 13.88 8.12
C ASP A 304 -30.74 14.79 9.35
N GLN A 305 -31.39 14.32 10.43
CA GLN A 305 -31.48 15.07 11.68
C GLN A 305 -30.09 15.23 12.35
N THR A 306 -29.23 14.22 12.26
CA THR A 306 -27.88 14.35 12.81
C THR A 306 -27.09 15.41 12.05
N ILE A 307 -27.22 15.43 10.73
CA ILE A 307 -26.56 16.42 9.86
C ILE A 307 -27.14 17.82 10.10
N GLN A 308 -28.44 17.96 10.25
CA GLN A 308 -29.09 19.26 10.58
C GLN A 308 -28.60 19.84 11.91
N ASN A 309 -28.36 18.98 12.91
CA ASN A 309 -27.90 19.42 14.25
C ASN A 309 -26.38 19.66 14.31
N MET A 310 -25.61 19.31 13.28
CA MET A 310 -24.18 19.61 13.23
C MET A 310 -23.95 21.11 13.09
N ASN A 311 -23.11 21.68 13.96
CA ASN A 311 -22.70 23.08 13.81
C ASN A 311 -21.58 23.15 12.74
N ILE A 312 -21.99 23.13 11.47
CA ILE A 312 -21.09 23.16 10.31
C ILE A 312 -21.25 24.51 9.62
N ASP A 313 -20.17 25.28 9.58
CA ASP A 313 -20.11 26.54 8.84
C ASP A 313 -19.61 26.28 7.40
N TYR A 314 -20.54 26.28 6.46
CA TYR A 314 -20.25 26.07 5.03
C TYR A 314 -19.20 27.04 4.49
N TYR A 315 -19.32 28.33 4.79
CA TYR A 315 -18.42 29.34 4.22
C TYR A 315 -17.00 29.17 4.74
N LYS A 316 -16.85 28.85 6.02
CA LYS A 316 -15.56 28.59 6.64
C LYS A 316 -14.89 27.34 6.07
N ILE A 317 -15.65 26.25 5.88
CA ILE A 317 -15.13 25.01 5.30
C ILE A 317 -14.77 25.20 3.84
N ASN A 318 -15.60 25.89 3.06
CA ASN A 318 -15.32 26.18 1.65
C ASN A 318 -14.05 27.05 1.51
N SER A 319 -13.84 28.04 2.38
CA SER A 319 -12.59 28.81 2.40
C SER A 319 -11.38 27.90 2.65
N ILE A 320 -11.45 27.00 3.64
CA ILE A 320 -10.36 26.05 3.93
C ILE A 320 -10.09 25.13 2.73
N VAL A 321 -11.11 24.62 2.06
CA VAL A 321 -10.97 23.77 0.87
C VAL A 321 -10.28 24.55 -0.26
N ASN A 322 -10.63 25.81 -0.46
CA ASN A 322 -10.02 26.67 -1.48
C ASN A 322 -8.54 26.96 -1.15
N ASP A 323 -8.23 27.29 0.11
CA ASP A 323 -6.85 27.55 0.55
C ASP A 323 -5.96 26.32 0.43
N LEU A 324 -6.46 25.14 0.86
CA LEU A 324 -5.76 23.87 0.70
C LEU A 324 -5.59 23.49 -0.78
N SER A 325 -6.59 23.75 -1.62
CA SER A 325 -6.52 23.49 -3.05
C SER A 325 -5.48 24.37 -3.73
N LYS A 326 -5.40 25.65 -3.33
CA LYS A 326 -4.36 26.58 -3.78
C LYS A 326 -2.97 26.13 -3.32
N LYS A 327 -2.82 25.82 -2.02
CA LYS A 327 -1.56 25.31 -1.47
C LYS A 327 -1.09 24.05 -2.19
N ARG A 328 -1.99 23.10 -2.48
CA ARG A 328 -1.70 21.91 -3.28
C ARG A 328 -1.20 22.26 -4.69
N SER A 329 -1.88 23.22 -5.34
CA SER A 329 -1.47 23.69 -6.68
C SER A 329 -0.09 24.31 -6.68
N ASP A 330 0.22 25.15 -5.68
CA ASP A 330 1.50 25.81 -5.55
C ASP A 330 2.64 24.84 -5.24
N LEU A 331 2.38 23.84 -4.38
CA LEU A 331 3.34 22.77 -4.11
C LEU A 331 3.59 21.90 -5.35
N LYS A 332 2.55 21.62 -6.15
CA LYS A 332 2.71 20.89 -7.42
C LYS A 332 3.50 21.68 -8.45
N LYS A 333 3.26 22.99 -8.54
CA LYS A 333 4.08 23.87 -9.41
C LYS A 333 5.56 23.88 -8.98
N LYS A 334 5.83 23.99 -7.68
CA LYS A 334 7.21 23.89 -7.17
C LYS A 334 7.86 22.56 -7.52
N LEU A 335 7.11 21.46 -7.42
CA LEU A 335 7.59 20.14 -7.82
C LEU A 335 7.87 20.08 -9.33
N ASP A 336 6.95 20.60 -10.14
CA ASP A 336 7.11 20.70 -11.60
C ASP A 336 8.31 21.57 -11.98
N ASP A 337 8.57 22.68 -11.27
CA ASP A 337 9.72 23.56 -11.48
C ASP A 337 11.04 22.86 -11.13
N ILE A 338 11.08 22.06 -10.06
CA ILE A 338 12.25 21.26 -9.72
C ILE A 338 12.52 20.21 -10.79
N PHE A 339 11.47 19.58 -11.32
CA PHE A 339 11.60 18.65 -12.43
C PHE A 339 11.94 19.36 -13.76
N ALA A 340 11.37 20.54 -14.02
CA ALA A 340 11.70 21.34 -15.21
C ALA A 340 13.16 21.80 -15.22
N ASN A 341 13.72 22.14 -14.06
CA ASN A 341 15.16 22.43 -13.92
C ASN A 341 16.04 21.17 -13.98
N SER A 342 15.45 19.98 -14.12
CA SER A 342 16.11 18.69 -14.41
C SER A 342 15.95 18.30 -15.88
N ASN A 343 15.77 19.27 -16.75
CA ASN A 343 15.42 19.10 -18.18
C ASN A 343 16.21 18.00 -18.88
N ASN A 344 17.51 17.92 -18.68
CA ASN A 344 18.34 16.91 -19.34
C ASN A 344 17.92 15.47 -19.05
N PHE A 345 17.51 15.17 -17.80
CA PHE A 345 17.16 13.80 -17.41
C PHE A 345 15.80 13.36 -17.96
N LEU A 346 14.78 14.21 -17.87
CA LEU A 346 13.46 13.94 -18.46
C LEU A 346 13.54 13.88 -19.99
N GLU A 347 14.35 14.74 -20.61
CA GLU A 347 14.63 14.71 -22.04
C GLU A 347 15.29 13.41 -22.46
N GLU A 348 16.27 12.90 -21.70
CA GLU A 348 16.89 11.61 -21.98
C GLU A 348 15.88 10.45 -21.93
N ILE A 349 15.03 10.40 -20.92
CA ILE A 349 13.95 9.38 -20.84
C ILE A 349 13.02 9.53 -22.04
N PHE A 350 12.64 10.75 -22.38
CA PHE A 350 11.71 11.02 -23.48
C PHE A 350 12.30 10.62 -24.84
N GLU A 351 13.56 10.92 -25.09
CA GLU A 351 14.25 10.48 -26.30
C GLU A 351 14.37 8.94 -26.37
N ASP A 352 14.62 8.29 -25.24
CA ASP A 352 14.60 6.82 -25.17
C ASP A 352 13.20 6.27 -25.46
N VAL A 353 12.14 6.87 -24.92
CA VAL A 353 10.75 6.50 -25.24
C VAL A 353 10.46 6.69 -26.72
N LYS A 354 10.83 7.83 -27.31
CA LYS A 354 10.69 8.10 -28.75
C LYS A 354 11.40 7.05 -29.60
N LYS A 355 12.63 6.70 -29.23
CA LYS A 355 13.39 5.67 -29.92
C LYS A 355 12.66 4.34 -29.93
N TYR A 356 12.18 3.88 -28.78
CA TYR A 356 11.47 2.60 -28.70
C TYR A 356 10.10 2.64 -29.39
N THR A 357 9.38 3.75 -29.29
CA THR A 357 8.11 3.92 -30.00
C THR A 357 8.27 3.97 -31.51
N SER A 358 9.39 4.51 -32.01
CA SER A 358 9.74 4.44 -33.44
C SER A 358 10.00 3.01 -33.88
N ILE A 359 10.68 2.19 -33.08
CA ILE A 359 10.90 0.77 -33.36
C ILE A 359 9.57 0.01 -33.42
N PHE A 360 8.58 0.38 -32.59
CA PHE A 360 7.26 -0.24 -32.61
C PHE A 360 6.29 0.38 -33.63
N GLY A 361 6.71 1.40 -34.39
CA GLY A 361 5.91 2.05 -35.43
C GLY A 361 4.72 2.87 -34.88
N ILE A 362 4.87 3.45 -33.67
CA ILE A 362 3.85 4.29 -33.02
C ILE A 362 4.32 5.69 -32.65
N ALA A 363 5.47 6.13 -33.18
CA ALA A 363 6.06 7.44 -32.85
C ALA A 363 5.13 8.61 -33.15
N ASP A 364 4.39 8.56 -34.26
CA ASP A 364 3.46 9.62 -34.70
C ASP A 364 2.26 9.80 -33.77
N ARG A 365 2.03 8.86 -32.88
CA ARG A 365 0.90 8.88 -31.94
C ARG A 365 1.24 9.49 -30.59
N ILE A 366 2.49 9.88 -30.37
CA ILE A 366 2.99 10.39 -29.11
C ILE A 366 3.14 11.90 -29.20
N PRO A 367 2.60 12.67 -28.23
CA PRO A 367 2.84 14.10 -28.16
C PRO A 367 4.33 14.41 -28.12
N ASN A 368 4.77 15.44 -28.86
CA ASN A 368 6.15 15.91 -28.81
C ASN A 368 6.35 16.84 -27.61
N ASP A 369 6.07 16.34 -26.42
CA ASP A 369 6.17 17.07 -25.15
C ASP A 369 6.83 16.16 -24.09
N VAL A 370 7.95 16.61 -23.53
CA VAL A 370 8.69 15.89 -22.48
C VAL A 370 7.79 15.59 -21.26
N LYS A 371 6.82 16.46 -20.97
CA LYS A 371 5.83 16.25 -19.90
C LYS A 371 4.94 15.04 -20.12
N PHE A 372 4.92 14.50 -21.33
CA PHE A 372 4.19 13.26 -21.64
C PHE A 372 4.68 12.08 -20.79
N ILE A 373 5.93 12.06 -20.33
CA ILE A 373 6.45 11.03 -19.41
C ILE A 373 5.66 11.00 -18.11
N LEU A 374 5.19 12.16 -17.64
CA LEU A 374 4.41 12.32 -16.41
C LEU A 374 2.89 12.15 -16.62
N THR A 375 2.45 11.89 -17.85
CA THR A 375 1.01 11.83 -18.18
C THR A 375 0.31 10.74 -17.40
N ARG A 376 -0.89 11.04 -16.93
CA ARG A 376 -1.80 10.09 -16.27
C ARG A 376 -2.95 9.67 -17.18
N GLN A 377 -3.08 10.30 -18.34
CA GLN A 377 -4.21 10.11 -19.25
C GLN A 377 -3.83 9.18 -20.39
N LEU A 378 -4.19 7.92 -20.25
CA LEU A 378 -4.02 6.91 -21.30
C LEU A 378 -5.29 6.66 -22.11
N LYS A 379 -6.35 7.44 -21.87
CA LYS A 379 -7.66 7.24 -22.48
C LYS A 379 -7.66 7.36 -24.01
N GLY A 380 -6.64 7.99 -24.59
CA GLY A 380 -6.46 8.10 -26.05
C GLY A 380 -5.77 6.87 -26.68
N PHE A 381 -5.26 5.95 -25.88
CA PHE A 381 -4.54 4.78 -26.36
C PHE A 381 -5.29 3.51 -25.97
N SER A 382 -5.42 2.56 -26.89
CA SER A 382 -6.10 1.28 -26.64
C SER A 382 -5.39 0.12 -27.32
N GLY A 383 -5.65 -1.08 -26.83
CA GLY A 383 -5.20 -2.33 -27.41
C GLY A 383 -3.68 -2.39 -27.67
N LYS A 384 -3.29 -2.72 -28.91
CA LYS A 384 -1.89 -2.91 -29.29
C LYS A 384 -1.02 -1.66 -29.06
N VAL A 385 -1.56 -0.47 -29.34
CA VAL A 385 -0.80 0.79 -29.20
C VAL A 385 -0.46 1.06 -27.74
N LEU A 386 -1.41 0.84 -26.82
CA LEU A 386 -1.18 0.99 -25.39
C LEU A 386 -0.11 0.04 -24.89
N ASN A 387 -0.14 -1.22 -25.36
CA ASN A 387 0.85 -2.23 -24.99
C ASN A 387 2.26 -1.84 -25.47
N GLN A 388 2.38 -1.43 -26.75
CA GLN A 388 3.64 -0.99 -27.32
C GLN A 388 4.19 0.26 -26.62
N LEU A 389 3.32 1.21 -26.28
CA LEU A 389 3.68 2.40 -25.53
C LEU A 389 4.18 2.04 -24.12
N THR A 390 3.44 1.22 -23.39
CA THR A 390 3.84 0.75 -22.05
C THR A 390 5.19 0.04 -22.08
N PHE A 391 5.42 -0.77 -23.10
CA PHE A 391 6.69 -1.46 -23.27
C PHE A 391 7.84 -0.50 -23.56
N SER A 392 7.61 0.52 -24.39
CA SER A 392 8.59 1.57 -24.69
C SER A 392 9.03 2.31 -23.44
N PHE A 393 8.08 2.68 -22.59
CA PHE A 393 8.38 3.33 -21.29
C PHE A 393 9.19 2.42 -20.38
N LYS A 394 8.83 1.16 -20.25
CA LYS A 394 9.57 0.21 -19.40
C LYS A 394 11.01 0.00 -19.88
N LEU A 395 11.22 -0.12 -21.18
CA LEU A 395 12.57 -0.22 -21.75
C LEU A 395 13.39 1.03 -21.47
N ALA A 396 12.79 2.22 -21.58
CA ALA A 396 13.46 3.47 -21.25
C ALA A 396 13.84 3.52 -19.76
N TYR A 397 12.93 3.12 -18.85
CA TYR A 397 13.20 3.07 -17.42
C TYR A 397 14.33 2.08 -17.06
N ILE A 398 14.31 0.86 -17.61
CA ILE A 398 15.36 -0.13 -17.41
C ILE A 398 16.72 0.43 -17.87
N LYS A 399 16.75 1.17 -18.99
CA LYS A 399 17.98 1.78 -19.50
C LYS A 399 18.52 2.82 -18.52
N GLN A 400 17.67 3.63 -17.90
CA GLN A 400 18.09 4.63 -16.92
C GLN A 400 18.58 3.98 -15.61
N ILE A 401 17.88 2.93 -15.12
CA ILE A 401 18.34 2.18 -13.95
C ILE A 401 19.74 1.59 -14.17
N LYS A 402 20.05 1.10 -15.38
CA LYS A 402 21.37 0.55 -15.70
C LYS A 402 22.51 1.57 -15.69
N LYS A 403 22.23 2.84 -15.71
CA LYS A 403 23.23 3.92 -15.60
C LYS A 403 23.60 4.22 -14.14
N LYS A 404 22.72 3.85 -13.19
CA LYS A 404 22.94 3.93 -11.75
C LYS A 404 23.66 2.71 -11.23
#